data_d19b5bc0803e4255e085eb90c97a9e66
#
_entry.id   d19b5bc0803e4255e085eb90c97a9e66
#
_cell.length_a   1.000
_cell.length_b   1.000
_cell.length_c   1.000
_cell.angle_alpha   90.00
_cell.angle_beta   90.00
_cell.angle_gamma   90.00
#
_symmetry.space_group_name_H-M   'P 1'
#
loop_
_entity.id
_entity.type
_entity.pdbx_description
1 polymer ?
#
loop_
_entity_poly.entity_id
_entity_poly.type
_entity_poly.pdbx_seq_one_letter_code
_entity_poly.pdbx_strand_id
1 'polypeptide(L)'
;MSSIYKSKGIYYLKITYNYKRIVRSLQTKDKRIAKQRAKILEPQLFEELIHPSNKQFLPFNDLVKKYLQADHNWSKASRDTTIQVLKKYKKGIPLPENEATRIGVQGRLNAVINWGKKNGFTTDIGKYKLKKKPARNRVYTDIELVKIFKHTRDLNFKRFVQFAYYTGARRGELCNMKQKYIYTKYFKTFGKTGERLVRLNTQAKNILYQQGKLWEYETDYVTHHFKKNLRRIGIEDGCFHDLRRTFGLNLIKSGMPIYTVSKLLGHSSISTTEWNYAPLLVTDIGDFSLPVNSK
;
A
#
# COMPACT_ATOMS: atom_id res chain seq x y z
N MET A 1 -22.10 -30.97 14.01
CA MET A 1 -20.71 -31.36 14.39
C MET A 1 -19.80 -30.15 14.33
N SER A 2 -19.03 -29.92 15.39
CA SER A 2 -18.00 -28.86 15.43
C SER A 2 -16.60 -29.50 15.41
N SER A 3 -15.63 -28.83 14.81
CA SER A 3 -14.25 -29.28 14.80
C SER A 3 -13.29 -28.10 14.72
N ILE A 4 -12.15 -28.22 15.40
CA ILE A 4 -11.05 -27.26 15.35
C ILE A 4 -9.92 -27.88 14.50
N TYR A 5 -9.46 -27.14 13.51
CA TYR A 5 -8.34 -27.58 12.68
C TYR A 5 -7.33 -26.43 12.45
N LYS A 6 -6.11 -26.78 12.07
CA LYS A 6 -5.04 -25.82 11.79
C LYS A 6 -4.82 -25.71 10.29
N SER A 7 -4.77 -24.49 9.77
CA SER A 7 -4.44 -24.22 8.38
C SER A 7 -3.52 -23.00 8.31
N LYS A 8 -2.44 -23.08 7.54
CA LYS A 8 -1.41 -22.01 7.39
C LYS A 8 -0.95 -21.43 8.73
N GLY A 9 -0.79 -22.31 9.75
CA GLY A 9 -0.32 -21.92 11.07
C GLY A 9 -1.37 -21.36 12.02
N ILE A 10 -2.60 -21.10 11.59
CA ILE A 10 -3.70 -20.52 12.37
C ILE A 10 -4.78 -21.59 12.60
N TYR A 11 -5.41 -21.57 13.79
CA TYR A 11 -6.53 -22.44 14.12
C TYR A 11 -7.86 -21.85 13.64
N TYR A 12 -8.75 -22.74 13.20
CA TYR A 12 -10.10 -22.44 12.71
C TYR A 12 -11.13 -23.32 13.42
N LEU A 13 -12.29 -22.76 13.71
CA LEU A 13 -13.48 -23.49 14.13
C LEU A 13 -14.37 -23.73 12.92
N LYS A 14 -14.75 -24.97 12.70
CA LYS A 14 -15.68 -25.43 11.67
C LYS A 14 -16.92 -26.01 12.36
N ILE A 15 -18.09 -25.52 12.00
CA ILE A 15 -19.38 -26.06 12.44
C ILE A 15 -20.16 -26.48 11.21
N THR A 16 -20.73 -27.68 11.25
CA THR A 16 -21.59 -28.22 10.20
C THR A 16 -22.91 -28.70 10.81
N TYR A 17 -24.03 -28.21 10.27
CA TYR A 17 -25.38 -28.60 10.67
C TYR A 17 -26.33 -28.53 9.46
N ASN A 18 -27.15 -29.55 9.23
CA ASN A 18 -28.10 -29.64 8.12
C ASN A 18 -27.54 -29.19 6.77
N TYR A 19 -26.44 -29.81 6.34
CA TYR A 19 -25.71 -29.51 5.10
C TYR A 19 -25.16 -28.08 4.98
N LYS A 20 -25.38 -27.22 5.98
CA LYS A 20 -24.77 -25.89 6.05
C LYS A 20 -23.48 -25.94 6.85
N ARG A 21 -22.51 -25.13 6.44
CA ARG A 21 -21.18 -25.09 7.05
C ARG A 21 -20.72 -23.67 7.30
N ILE A 22 -20.27 -23.38 8.51
CA ILE A 22 -19.59 -22.14 8.88
C ILE A 22 -18.15 -22.44 9.31
N VAL A 23 -17.20 -21.61 8.88
CA VAL A 23 -15.80 -21.67 9.29
C VAL A 23 -15.38 -20.27 9.74
N ARG A 24 -14.76 -20.18 10.94
CA ARG A 24 -14.22 -18.92 11.50
C ARG A 24 -12.80 -19.13 11.96
N SER A 25 -11.95 -18.14 11.68
CA SER A 25 -10.59 -18.09 12.21
C SER A 25 -10.63 -17.82 13.72
N LEU A 26 -9.87 -18.59 14.48
CA LEU A 26 -9.67 -18.37 15.91
C LEU A 26 -8.52 -17.39 16.21
N GLN A 27 -7.89 -16.86 15.17
CA GLN A 27 -6.87 -15.81 15.24
C GLN A 27 -5.72 -16.13 16.23
N THR A 28 -5.35 -17.41 16.30
CA THR A 28 -4.27 -17.87 17.18
C THR A 28 -3.51 -19.04 16.56
N LYS A 29 -2.23 -19.15 16.90
CA LYS A 29 -1.37 -20.27 16.56
C LYS A 29 -1.28 -21.28 17.70
N ASP A 30 -1.75 -20.91 18.89
CA ASP A 30 -1.75 -21.73 20.09
C ASP A 30 -3.01 -22.57 20.21
N LYS A 31 -2.85 -23.89 20.41
CA LYS A 31 -3.95 -24.87 20.51
C LYS A 31 -4.83 -24.66 21.74
N ARG A 32 -4.22 -24.24 22.86
CA ARG A 32 -4.92 -24.03 24.13
C ARG A 32 -5.85 -22.82 24.05
N ILE A 33 -5.32 -21.71 23.53
CA ILE A 33 -6.08 -20.49 23.27
C ILE A 33 -7.18 -20.75 22.21
N ALA A 34 -6.88 -21.54 21.19
CA ALA A 34 -7.87 -21.92 20.18
C ALA A 34 -9.07 -22.64 20.79
N LYS A 35 -8.82 -23.62 21.69
CA LYS A 35 -9.90 -24.33 22.40
C LYS A 35 -10.75 -23.41 23.26
N GLN A 36 -10.15 -22.45 23.97
CA GLN A 36 -10.88 -21.47 24.79
C GLN A 36 -11.77 -20.56 23.90
N ARG A 37 -11.21 -20.02 22.83
CA ARG A 37 -11.94 -19.16 21.90
C ARG A 37 -13.05 -19.92 21.15
N ALA A 38 -12.83 -21.19 20.84
CA ALA A 38 -13.84 -22.04 20.21
C ALA A 38 -15.05 -22.24 21.14
N LYS A 39 -14.85 -22.51 22.43
CA LYS A 39 -15.97 -22.63 23.40
C LYS A 39 -16.87 -21.41 23.47
N ILE A 40 -16.32 -20.21 23.28
CA ILE A 40 -17.06 -18.94 23.29
C ILE A 40 -17.76 -18.72 21.96
N LEU A 41 -17.13 -19.05 20.85
CA LEU A 41 -17.63 -18.79 19.50
C LEU A 41 -18.63 -19.86 19.01
N GLU A 42 -18.51 -21.08 19.49
CA GLU A 42 -19.30 -22.24 19.03
C GLU A 42 -20.82 -22.00 19.19
N PRO A 43 -21.35 -21.58 20.36
CA PRO A 43 -22.76 -21.32 20.52
C PRO A 43 -23.27 -20.22 19.58
N GLN A 44 -22.49 -19.14 19.42
CA GLN A 44 -22.85 -18.00 18.57
C GLN A 44 -22.91 -18.39 17.09
N LEU A 45 -21.95 -19.20 16.62
CA LEU A 45 -21.92 -19.66 15.25
C LEU A 45 -22.97 -20.74 14.97
N PHE A 46 -23.35 -21.50 15.99
CA PHE A 46 -24.41 -22.49 15.90
C PHE A 46 -25.78 -21.79 15.77
N GLU A 47 -26.04 -20.77 16.57
CA GLU A 47 -27.18 -19.87 16.44
C GLU A 47 -27.22 -19.21 15.03
N GLU A 48 -26.11 -18.71 14.54
CA GLU A 48 -26.00 -18.12 13.18
C GLU A 48 -26.35 -19.16 12.09
N LEU A 49 -26.14 -20.44 12.35
CA LEU A 49 -26.36 -21.55 11.43
C LEU A 49 -27.81 -22.05 11.43
N ILE A 50 -28.46 -22.08 12.60
CA ILE A 50 -29.84 -22.51 12.79
C ILE A 50 -30.80 -21.35 12.45
N HIS A 51 -30.48 -20.18 12.93
CA HIS A 51 -31.22 -18.95 12.64
C HIS A 51 -30.34 -18.04 11.77
N PRO A 52 -30.20 -18.28 10.45
CA PRO A 52 -29.52 -17.36 9.58
C PRO A 52 -30.21 -16.00 9.77
N SER A 53 -29.48 -15.08 10.41
CA SER A 53 -29.98 -13.74 10.70
C SER A 53 -30.74 -13.25 9.46
N ASN A 54 -32.01 -12.82 9.65
CA ASN A 54 -32.84 -12.22 8.59
C ASN A 54 -32.01 -11.04 8.02
N LYS A 55 -31.21 -11.32 7.00
CA LYS A 55 -30.40 -10.28 6.38
C LYS A 55 -31.37 -9.32 5.72
N GLN A 56 -31.48 -8.15 6.27
CA GLN A 56 -32.35 -7.11 5.73
C GLN A 56 -31.78 -6.76 4.33
N PHE A 57 -32.67 -6.89 3.32
CA PHE A 57 -32.34 -6.40 2.00
C PHE A 57 -32.30 -4.87 1.99
N LEU A 58 -31.21 -4.29 1.46
CA LEU A 58 -31.06 -2.87 1.29
C LEU A 58 -30.49 -2.58 -0.11
N PRO A 59 -31.17 -1.80 -0.96
CA PRO A 59 -30.62 -1.38 -2.24
C PRO A 59 -29.23 -0.76 -2.07
N PHE A 60 -28.34 -1.01 -3.00
CA PHE A 60 -26.92 -0.61 -2.87
C PHE A 60 -26.75 0.89 -2.59
N ASN A 61 -27.54 1.74 -3.24
CA ASN A 61 -27.44 3.19 -3.03
C ASN A 61 -27.82 3.61 -1.60
N ASP A 62 -28.75 2.91 -0.97
CA ASP A 62 -29.14 3.17 0.43
C ASP A 62 -28.12 2.55 1.40
N LEU A 63 -27.55 1.42 1.03
CA LEU A 63 -26.41 0.84 1.76
C LEU A 63 -25.21 1.79 1.76
N VAL A 64 -24.92 2.48 0.63
CA VAL A 64 -23.89 3.52 0.55
C VAL A 64 -24.17 4.67 1.52
N LYS A 65 -25.42 5.14 1.61
CA LYS A 65 -25.79 6.21 2.56
C LYS A 65 -25.50 5.79 4.00
N LYS A 66 -25.97 4.59 4.40
CA LYS A 66 -25.69 4.04 5.75
C LYS A 66 -24.21 3.86 6.01
N TYR A 67 -23.46 3.35 5.01
CA TYR A 67 -22.01 3.18 5.10
C TYR A 67 -21.29 4.51 5.33
N LEU A 68 -21.67 5.58 4.64
CA LEU A 68 -21.06 6.89 4.80
C LEU A 68 -21.41 7.60 6.13
N GLN A 69 -22.53 7.23 6.74
CA GLN A 69 -22.97 7.74 8.06
C GLN A 69 -22.31 6.97 9.21
N ALA A 70 -21.83 5.74 8.97
CA ALA A 70 -21.19 4.93 9.98
C ALA A 70 -19.83 5.51 10.39
N ASP A 71 -19.44 5.23 11.63
CA ASP A 71 -18.12 5.57 12.09
C ASP A 71 -17.06 4.66 11.45
N HIS A 72 -16.08 5.30 10.81
CA HIS A 72 -14.96 4.64 10.17
C HIS A 72 -13.67 5.31 10.62
N ASN A 73 -12.69 4.53 10.95
CA ASN A 73 -11.36 5.04 11.32
C ASN A 73 -10.57 5.51 10.06
N TRP A 74 -11.14 6.50 9.36
CA TRP A 74 -10.53 7.06 8.14
C TRP A 74 -9.73 8.32 8.43
N SER A 75 -8.59 8.46 7.73
CA SER A 75 -7.99 9.79 7.57
C SER A 75 -8.91 10.69 6.73
N LYS A 76 -8.83 12.02 6.93
CA LYS A 76 -9.60 13.01 6.15
C LYS A 76 -9.51 12.75 4.64
N ALA A 77 -8.30 12.59 4.10
CA ALA A 77 -8.08 12.33 2.67
C ALA A 77 -8.72 11.01 2.19
N SER A 78 -8.70 9.95 3.01
CA SER A 78 -9.37 8.69 2.67
C SER A 78 -10.88 8.83 2.66
N ARG A 79 -11.44 9.58 3.62
CA ARG A 79 -12.87 9.88 3.70
C ARG A 79 -13.33 10.65 2.47
N ASP A 80 -12.67 11.76 2.16
CA ASP A 80 -13.02 12.64 1.03
C ASP A 80 -12.98 11.87 -0.30
N THR A 81 -11.91 11.12 -0.53
CA THR A 81 -11.78 10.29 -1.74
C THR A 81 -12.88 9.20 -1.80
N THR A 82 -13.21 8.58 -0.66
CA THR A 82 -14.24 7.54 -0.63
C THR A 82 -15.62 8.14 -0.92
N ILE A 83 -15.94 9.29 -0.31
CA ILE A 83 -17.20 10.01 -0.56
C ILE A 83 -17.32 10.40 -2.04
N GLN A 84 -16.27 10.98 -2.63
CA GLN A 84 -16.26 11.36 -4.04
C GLN A 84 -16.50 10.15 -4.96
N VAL A 85 -15.80 9.04 -4.71
CA VAL A 85 -15.95 7.81 -5.50
C VAL A 85 -17.35 7.23 -5.35
N LEU A 86 -17.88 7.12 -4.13
CA LEU A 86 -19.19 6.53 -3.89
C LEU A 86 -20.35 7.44 -4.34
N LYS A 87 -20.16 8.77 -4.39
CA LYS A 87 -21.10 9.69 -5.02
C LYS A 87 -21.15 9.53 -6.54
N LYS A 88 -19.98 9.31 -7.18
CA LYS A 88 -19.86 9.20 -8.63
C LYS A 88 -20.28 7.82 -9.15
N TYR A 89 -19.85 6.74 -8.49
CA TYR A 89 -20.05 5.37 -8.96
C TYR A 89 -21.12 4.67 -8.10
N LYS A 90 -22.38 4.91 -8.47
CA LYS A 90 -23.57 4.23 -7.93
C LYS A 90 -23.94 3.04 -8.83
N LYS A 91 -24.95 2.27 -8.41
CA LYS A 91 -25.53 1.22 -9.27
C LYS A 91 -25.94 1.79 -10.64
N GLY A 92 -25.57 1.10 -11.72
CA GLY A 92 -25.92 1.48 -13.09
C GLY A 92 -24.94 2.49 -13.74
N ILE A 93 -24.01 3.06 -13.01
CA ILE A 93 -22.97 3.92 -13.58
C ILE A 93 -21.79 3.07 -14.08
N PRO A 94 -21.34 3.23 -15.33
CA PRO A 94 -20.22 2.48 -15.87
C PRO A 94 -18.92 2.76 -15.08
N LEU A 95 -18.12 1.71 -14.89
CA LEU A 95 -16.83 1.83 -14.22
C LEU A 95 -15.81 2.50 -15.15
N PRO A 96 -14.76 3.13 -14.58
CA PRO A 96 -13.71 3.77 -15.38
C PRO A 96 -13.04 2.79 -16.35
N GLU A 97 -12.69 3.26 -17.54
CA GLU A 97 -11.95 2.48 -18.54
C GLU A 97 -10.53 2.14 -18.06
N ASN A 98 -9.85 3.11 -17.46
CA ASN A 98 -8.51 2.88 -16.92
C ASN A 98 -8.53 1.79 -15.84
N GLU A 99 -7.80 0.70 -16.07
CA GLU A 99 -7.81 -0.50 -15.21
C GLU A 99 -7.40 -0.21 -13.76
N ALA A 100 -6.35 0.58 -13.53
CA ALA A 100 -5.88 0.90 -12.18
C ALA A 100 -6.91 1.71 -11.39
N THR A 101 -7.60 2.64 -12.06
CA THR A 101 -8.68 3.44 -11.48
C THR A 101 -9.90 2.56 -11.21
N ARG A 102 -10.28 1.70 -12.16
CA ARG A 102 -11.38 0.74 -12.03
C ARG A 102 -11.20 -0.18 -10.83
N ILE A 103 -10.02 -0.78 -10.66
CA ILE A 103 -9.69 -1.61 -9.48
C ILE A 103 -9.85 -0.80 -8.19
N GLY A 104 -9.42 0.47 -8.19
CA GLY A 104 -9.56 1.35 -7.03
C GLY A 104 -11.02 1.66 -6.67
N VAL A 105 -11.87 1.88 -7.67
CA VAL A 105 -13.32 2.07 -7.50
C VAL A 105 -13.97 0.79 -6.99
N GLN A 106 -13.74 -0.34 -7.67
CA GLN A 106 -14.27 -1.65 -7.26
C GLN A 106 -13.89 -2.02 -5.83
N GLY A 107 -12.67 -1.68 -5.39
CA GLY A 107 -12.23 -1.88 -4.00
C GLY A 107 -13.08 -1.12 -2.99
N ARG A 108 -13.50 0.12 -3.30
CA ARG A 108 -14.40 0.91 -2.45
C ARG A 108 -15.83 0.39 -2.46
N LEU A 109 -16.34 -0.01 -3.63
CA LEU A 109 -17.66 -0.64 -3.73
C LEU A 109 -17.70 -1.95 -2.91
N ASN A 110 -16.66 -2.77 -3.01
CA ASN A 110 -16.54 -3.99 -2.21
C ASN A 110 -16.46 -3.70 -0.69
N ALA A 111 -15.86 -2.57 -0.29
CA ALA A 111 -15.83 -2.18 1.11
C ALA A 111 -17.24 -1.92 1.67
N VAL A 112 -18.10 -1.24 0.90
CA VAL A 112 -19.52 -1.04 1.24
C VAL A 112 -20.25 -2.38 1.38
N ILE A 113 -20.09 -3.28 0.39
CA ILE A 113 -20.73 -4.59 0.39
C ILE A 113 -20.28 -5.44 1.60
N ASN A 114 -18.96 -5.40 1.91
CA ASN A 114 -18.42 -6.12 3.05
C ASN A 114 -18.93 -5.57 4.38
N TRP A 115 -18.99 -4.24 4.51
CA TRP A 115 -19.57 -3.59 5.68
C TRP A 115 -21.05 -3.95 5.83
N GLY A 116 -21.82 -3.89 4.75
CA GLY A 116 -23.22 -4.29 4.76
C GLY A 116 -23.39 -5.73 5.25
N LYS A 117 -22.64 -6.67 4.68
CA LYS A 117 -22.66 -8.09 5.11
C LYS A 117 -22.33 -8.27 6.60
N LYS A 118 -21.35 -7.49 7.10
CA LYS A 118 -20.96 -7.53 8.51
C LYS A 118 -22.05 -6.99 9.44
N ASN A 119 -22.85 -6.04 8.94
CA ASN A 119 -23.93 -5.40 9.70
C ASN A 119 -25.33 -5.98 9.37
N GLY A 120 -25.41 -7.19 8.83
CA GLY A 120 -26.67 -7.89 8.59
C GLY A 120 -27.46 -7.43 7.36
N PHE A 121 -26.84 -6.71 6.43
CA PHE A 121 -27.45 -6.29 5.18
C PHE A 121 -27.05 -7.17 3.99
N THR A 122 -27.99 -7.40 3.09
CA THR A 122 -27.76 -7.89 1.73
C THR A 122 -28.10 -6.79 0.74
N THR A 123 -27.52 -6.83 -0.46
CA THR A 123 -27.74 -5.83 -1.49
C THR A 123 -27.83 -6.48 -2.87
N ASP A 124 -28.35 -5.73 -3.82
CA ASP A 124 -28.59 -6.11 -5.21
C ASP A 124 -27.32 -6.10 -6.09
N ILE A 125 -26.15 -5.78 -5.52
CA ILE A 125 -24.86 -5.83 -6.21
C ILE A 125 -23.96 -6.90 -5.59
N GLY A 126 -23.40 -7.77 -6.43
CA GLY A 126 -22.37 -8.73 -6.05
C GLY A 126 -20.99 -8.09 -5.84
N LYS A 127 -20.11 -8.81 -5.16
CA LYS A 127 -18.71 -8.38 -5.03
C LYS A 127 -17.97 -8.46 -6.36
N TYR A 128 -17.20 -7.43 -6.65
CA TYR A 128 -16.28 -7.43 -7.77
C TYR A 128 -15.06 -8.31 -7.46
N LYS A 129 -14.66 -9.14 -8.41
CA LYS A 129 -13.39 -9.87 -8.36
C LYS A 129 -12.25 -8.88 -8.65
N LEU A 130 -11.49 -8.53 -7.61
CA LEU A 130 -10.40 -7.57 -7.78
C LEU A 130 -9.18 -8.23 -8.40
N LYS A 131 -8.66 -7.64 -9.45
CA LYS A 131 -7.31 -7.92 -9.95
C LYS A 131 -6.27 -7.19 -9.10
N LYS A 132 -5.05 -7.72 -9.06
CA LYS A 132 -3.93 -7.00 -8.46
C LYS A 132 -3.57 -5.82 -9.37
N LYS A 133 -3.44 -4.62 -8.80
CA LYS A 133 -3.02 -3.45 -9.58
C LYS A 133 -1.64 -3.72 -10.18
N PRO A 134 -1.42 -3.40 -11.46
CA PRO A 134 -0.10 -3.50 -12.04
C PRO A 134 0.88 -2.59 -11.29
N ALA A 135 2.10 -3.09 -11.07
CA ALA A 135 3.16 -2.27 -10.51
C ALA A 135 3.56 -1.20 -11.53
N ARG A 136 3.81 0.02 -11.06
CA ARG A 136 4.43 1.03 -11.91
C ARG A 136 5.93 0.74 -11.99
N ASN A 137 6.43 0.41 -13.16
CA ASN A 137 7.83 0.01 -13.38
C ASN A 137 8.75 1.18 -13.78
N ARG A 138 8.25 2.43 -13.73
CA ARG A 138 9.03 3.61 -14.10
C ARG A 138 10.08 3.93 -13.04
N VAL A 139 11.34 4.00 -13.47
CA VAL A 139 12.52 4.47 -12.73
C VAL A 139 13.27 5.48 -13.60
N TYR A 140 14.04 6.36 -12.99
CA TYR A 140 14.88 7.30 -13.74
C TYR A 140 16.18 6.65 -14.14
N THR A 141 16.60 6.86 -15.38
CA THR A 141 17.96 6.54 -15.84
C THR A 141 18.97 7.50 -15.22
N ASP A 142 20.25 7.16 -15.26
CA ASP A 142 21.31 8.05 -14.75
C ASP A 142 21.36 9.37 -15.53
N ILE A 143 21.13 9.32 -16.85
CA ILE A 143 21.02 10.52 -17.69
C ILE A 143 19.87 11.41 -17.25
N GLU A 144 18.71 10.84 -16.94
CA GLU A 144 17.55 11.58 -16.46
C GLU A 144 17.80 12.17 -15.07
N LEU A 145 18.43 11.42 -14.16
CA LEU A 145 18.80 11.93 -12.83
C LEU A 145 19.74 13.14 -12.95
N VAL A 146 20.78 13.04 -13.80
CA VAL A 146 21.68 14.16 -14.08
C VAL A 146 20.90 15.36 -14.64
N LYS A 147 20.02 15.16 -15.62
CA LYS A 147 19.16 16.23 -16.15
C LYS A 147 18.28 16.85 -15.06
N ILE A 148 17.62 16.03 -14.24
CA ILE A 148 16.78 16.50 -13.14
C ILE A 148 17.58 17.38 -12.18
N PHE A 149 18.74 16.90 -11.72
CA PHE A 149 19.57 17.64 -10.77
C PHE A 149 20.21 18.91 -11.38
N LYS A 150 20.67 18.83 -12.65
CA LYS A 150 21.29 19.98 -13.33
C LYS A 150 20.28 21.09 -13.63
N HIS A 151 19.08 20.74 -14.09
CA HIS A 151 18.12 21.69 -14.60
C HIS A 151 17.05 22.13 -13.59
N THR A 152 17.05 21.62 -12.36
CA THR A 152 16.23 22.19 -11.29
C THR A 152 16.83 23.54 -10.87
N ARG A 153 16.15 24.63 -11.26
CA ARG A 153 16.68 26.03 -11.13
C ARG A 153 16.75 26.50 -9.67
N ASP A 154 15.68 26.25 -8.92
CA ASP A 154 15.61 26.57 -7.49
C ASP A 154 16.57 25.65 -6.71
N LEU A 155 17.61 26.23 -6.11
CA LEU A 155 18.64 25.49 -5.37
C LEU A 155 18.06 24.76 -4.14
N ASN A 156 17.11 25.36 -3.44
CA ASN A 156 16.46 24.74 -2.29
C ASN A 156 15.63 23.52 -2.72
N PHE A 157 14.85 23.67 -3.78
CA PHE A 157 14.08 22.55 -4.34
C PHE A 157 14.97 21.48 -4.96
N LYS A 158 16.07 21.85 -5.61
CA LYS A 158 17.10 20.92 -6.12
C LYS A 158 17.65 20.05 -4.99
N ARG A 159 18.08 20.66 -3.88
CA ARG A 159 18.57 19.94 -2.71
C ARG A 159 17.50 19.02 -2.11
N PHE A 160 16.24 19.47 -2.06
CA PHE A 160 15.13 18.63 -1.63
C PHE A 160 14.92 17.39 -2.52
N VAL A 161 14.99 17.54 -3.85
CA VAL A 161 14.87 16.44 -4.82
C VAL A 161 16.07 15.48 -4.70
N GLN A 162 17.26 16.00 -4.56
CA GLN A 162 18.47 15.18 -4.32
C GLN A 162 18.38 14.42 -3.00
N PHE A 163 17.95 15.08 -1.94
CA PHE A 163 17.75 14.45 -0.63
C PHE A 163 16.69 13.34 -0.68
N ALA A 164 15.62 13.56 -1.42
CA ALA A 164 14.59 12.54 -1.65
C ALA A 164 15.18 11.30 -2.35
N TYR A 165 16.00 11.49 -3.37
CA TYR A 165 16.67 10.41 -4.07
C TYR A 165 17.64 9.67 -3.15
N TYR A 166 18.56 10.36 -2.45
CA TYR A 166 19.60 9.73 -1.64
C TYR A 166 19.08 9.08 -0.34
N THR A 167 17.86 9.38 0.10
CA THR A 167 17.23 8.75 1.26
C THR A 167 16.21 7.70 0.91
N GLY A 168 15.65 7.74 -0.31
CA GLY A 168 14.52 6.93 -0.70
C GLY A 168 13.26 7.17 0.13
N ALA A 169 13.18 8.29 0.87
CA ALA A 169 12.05 8.64 1.72
C ALA A 169 10.79 8.93 0.91
N ARG A 170 9.61 8.70 1.51
CA ARG A 170 8.35 9.08 0.88
C ARG A 170 8.19 10.61 0.91
N ARG A 171 7.53 11.17 -0.13
CA ARG A 171 7.25 12.62 -0.21
C ARG A 171 6.69 13.19 1.09
N GLY A 172 5.64 12.58 1.63
CA GLY A 172 5.03 13.04 2.88
C GLY A 172 5.94 12.91 4.11
N GLU A 173 6.87 11.95 4.11
CA GLU A 173 7.88 11.82 5.16
C GLU A 173 8.86 13.00 5.14
N LEU A 174 9.24 13.44 3.94
CA LEU A 174 10.14 14.58 3.74
C LEU A 174 9.47 15.92 4.07
N CYS A 175 8.24 16.13 3.60
CA CYS A 175 7.48 17.34 3.88
C CYS A 175 7.13 17.52 5.37
N ASN A 176 7.03 16.42 6.12
CA ASN A 176 6.75 16.43 7.56
C ASN A 176 7.99 16.27 8.43
N MET A 177 9.19 16.41 7.87
CA MET A 177 10.45 16.30 8.60
C MET A 177 10.59 17.44 9.59
N LYS A 178 11.04 17.14 10.82
CA LYS A 178 11.25 18.14 11.86
C LYS A 178 12.68 18.09 12.38
N GLN A 179 13.29 19.26 12.61
CA GLN A 179 14.69 19.37 13.07
C GLN A 179 14.98 18.52 14.30
N LYS A 180 14.10 18.50 15.28
CA LYS A 180 14.27 17.72 16.54
C LYS A 180 14.32 16.21 16.34
N TYR A 181 13.96 15.71 15.16
CA TYR A 181 13.96 14.28 14.83
C TYR A 181 15.08 13.88 13.86
N ILE A 182 16.06 14.76 13.65
CA ILE A 182 17.23 14.47 12.83
C ILE A 182 18.39 14.08 13.75
N TYR A 183 18.97 12.92 13.47
CA TYR A 183 20.10 12.35 14.19
C TYR A 183 21.27 12.13 13.23
N THR A 184 22.44 11.86 13.74
CA THR A 184 23.67 11.71 12.92
C THR A 184 23.56 10.66 11.81
N LYS A 185 22.82 9.57 12.05
CA LYS A 185 22.75 8.42 11.12
C LYS A 185 21.38 8.23 10.47
N TYR A 186 20.33 8.88 10.95
CA TYR A 186 18.97 8.73 10.47
C TYR A 186 18.12 9.93 10.87
N PHE A 187 16.97 10.08 10.25
CA PHE A 187 15.89 10.91 10.79
C PHE A 187 14.66 10.05 11.07
N LYS A 188 13.90 10.47 12.07
CA LYS A 188 12.66 9.84 12.49
C LYS A 188 11.47 10.52 11.82
N THR A 189 10.59 9.75 11.26
CA THR A 189 9.38 10.26 10.60
C THR A 189 8.15 9.46 11.01
N PHE A 190 6.99 10.04 10.81
CA PHE A 190 5.70 9.46 11.16
C PHE A 190 4.82 9.39 9.92
N GLY A 191 4.38 8.19 9.58
CA GLY A 191 3.55 7.94 8.40
C GLY A 191 2.29 7.15 8.75
N LYS A 192 1.54 6.73 7.72
CA LYS A 192 0.32 5.91 7.89
C LYS A 192 0.56 4.59 8.64
N THR A 193 1.78 4.07 8.60
CA THR A 193 2.18 2.80 9.22
C THR A 193 2.88 2.99 10.57
N GLY A 194 2.80 4.19 11.16
CA GLY A 194 3.45 4.53 12.42
C GLY A 194 4.81 5.19 12.25
N GLU A 195 5.63 5.06 13.27
CA GLU A 195 6.98 5.59 13.32
C GLU A 195 7.93 4.82 12.40
N ARG A 196 8.83 5.56 11.75
CA ARG A 196 9.85 5.00 10.90
C ARG A 196 11.17 5.77 11.01
N LEU A 197 12.28 5.05 10.97
CA LEU A 197 13.61 5.60 10.84
C LEU A 197 14.06 5.55 9.38
N VAL A 198 14.50 6.68 8.85
CA VAL A 198 15.06 6.79 7.48
C VAL A 198 16.57 7.01 7.60
N ARG A 199 17.34 6.09 7.03
CA ARG A 199 18.81 6.15 7.07
C ARG A 199 19.33 7.31 6.26
N LEU A 200 20.33 8.01 6.79
CA LEU A 200 21.09 9.05 6.11
C LEU A 200 22.42 8.48 5.63
N ASN A 201 22.62 8.43 4.31
CA ASN A 201 23.94 8.17 3.72
C ASN A 201 24.77 9.46 3.68
N THR A 202 26.00 9.37 3.23
CA THR A 202 26.93 10.51 3.20
C THR A 202 26.41 11.66 2.32
N GLN A 203 25.83 11.36 1.16
CA GLN A 203 25.28 12.36 0.26
C GLN A 203 24.09 13.11 0.91
N ALA A 204 23.18 12.38 1.55
CA ALA A 204 22.04 12.99 2.25
C ALA A 204 22.48 13.90 3.40
N LYS A 205 23.52 13.50 4.17
CA LYS A 205 24.10 14.32 5.24
C LYS A 205 24.71 15.61 4.71
N ASN A 206 25.48 15.52 3.64
CA ASN A 206 26.08 16.69 3.01
C ASN A 206 25.03 17.68 2.51
N ILE A 207 23.93 17.17 1.94
CA ILE A 207 22.81 18.02 1.50
C ILE A 207 22.15 18.72 2.68
N LEU A 208 21.91 18.04 3.81
CA LEU A 208 21.35 18.65 5.02
C LEU A 208 22.29 19.72 5.59
N TYR A 209 23.59 19.43 5.62
CA TYR A 209 24.60 20.39 6.08
C TYR A 209 24.60 21.65 5.21
N GLN A 210 24.63 21.50 3.88
CA GLN A 210 24.59 22.62 2.95
C GLN A 210 23.25 23.38 2.96
N GLN A 211 22.17 22.70 3.32
CA GLN A 211 20.84 23.30 3.36
C GLN A 211 20.66 24.20 4.58
N GLY A 212 21.22 23.82 5.72
CA GLY A 212 21.09 24.54 7.00
C GLY A 212 19.68 24.43 7.59
N LYS A 213 18.72 25.16 7.02
CA LYS A 213 17.32 25.12 7.45
C LYS A 213 16.53 24.06 6.68
N LEU A 214 15.66 23.31 7.36
CA LEU A 214 14.77 22.34 6.70
C LEU A 214 13.80 22.98 5.73
N TRP A 215 13.38 22.18 4.75
CA TRP A 215 12.35 22.58 3.79
C TRP A 215 10.95 22.58 4.43
N GLU A 216 10.15 23.58 4.08
CA GLU A 216 8.78 23.73 4.53
C GLU A 216 7.83 23.63 3.31
N TYR A 217 7.90 22.50 2.59
CA TYR A 217 7.10 22.30 1.38
C TYR A 217 5.84 21.49 1.67
N GLU A 218 4.72 21.97 1.13
CA GLU A 218 3.48 21.23 1.05
C GLU A 218 3.60 20.06 0.05
N THR A 219 2.93 18.93 0.35
CA THR A 219 3.00 17.74 -0.51
C THR A 219 2.51 18.01 -1.94
N ASP A 220 1.48 18.83 -2.10
CA ASP A 220 0.92 19.14 -3.41
C ASP A 220 1.82 20.10 -4.19
N TYR A 221 2.42 21.09 -3.52
CA TYR A 221 3.46 21.91 -4.11
C TYR A 221 4.60 21.05 -4.69
N VAL A 222 5.14 20.13 -3.89
CA VAL A 222 6.22 19.23 -4.35
C VAL A 222 5.81 18.46 -5.61
N THR A 223 4.58 17.94 -5.62
CA THR A 223 4.09 17.16 -6.78
C THR A 223 4.02 18.03 -8.04
N HIS A 224 3.36 19.17 -7.94
CA HIS A 224 3.14 20.05 -9.08
C HIS A 224 4.45 20.68 -9.57
N HIS A 225 5.28 21.15 -8.64
CA HIS A 225 6.55 21.79 -8.98
C HIS A 225 7.53 20.81 -9.60
N PHE A 226 7.65 19.59 -9.04
CA PHE A 226 8.49 18.54 -9.62
C PHE A 226 8.00 18.14 -11.02
N LYS A 227 6.69 17.94 -11.20
CA LYS A 227 6.11 17.61 -12.50
C LYS A 227 6.35 18.71 -13.55
N LYS A 228 6.24 19.98 -13.14
CA LYS A 228 6.57 21.13 -14.01
C LYS A 228 8.05 21.11 -14.43
N ASN A 229 8.95 20.82 -13.49
CA ASN A 229 10.39 20.71 -13.78
C ASN A 229 10.68 19.56 -14.74
N LEU A 230 10.07 18.40 -14.57
CA LEU A 230 10.23 17.25 -15.46
C LEU A 230 9.79 17.57 -16.90
N ARG A 231 8.61 18.15 -17.07
CA ARG A 231 8.10 18.55 -18.39
C ARG A 231 9.05 19.51 -19.11
N ARG A 232 9.62 20.48 -18.38
CA ARG A 232 10.56 21.45 -18.94
C ARG A 232 11.84 20.81 -19.50
N ILE A 233 12.22 19.62 -19.00
CA ILE A 233 13.40 18.89 -19.47
C ILE A 233 13.05 17.68 -20.34
N GLY A 234 11.80 17.61 -20.83
CA GLY A 234 11.32 16.56 -21.76
C GLY A 234 11.02 15.20 -21.09
N ILE A 235 10.80 15.15 -19.78
CA ILE A 235 10.40 13.92 -19.06
C ILE A 235 8.92 14.01 -18.72
N GLU A 236 8.06 13.36 -19.50
CA GLU A 236 6.61 13.50 -19.34
C GLU A 236 6.01 12.48 -18.37
N ASP A 237 6.52 11.26 -18.36
CA ASP A 237 5.96 10.11 -17.64
C ASP A 237 6.46 9.95 -16.21
N GLY A 238 7.42 10.77 -15.76
CA GLY A 238 8.01 10.73 -14.43
C GLY A 238 7.12 11.32 -13.33
N CYS A 239 7.32 10.87 -12.10
CA CYS A 239 6.73 11.47 -10.90
C CYS A 239 7.72 11.43 -9.71
N PHE A 240 7.45 12.24 -8.68
CA PHE A 240 8.35 12.35 -7.50
C PHE A 240 8.61 11.00 -6.82
N HIS A 241 7.63 10.10 -6.78
CA HIS A 241 7.80 8.78 -6.16
C HIS A 241 8.75 7.85 -6.93
N ASP A 242 8.97 8.14 -8.22
CA ASP A 242 9.90 7.35 -9.03
C ASP A 242 11.37 7.56 -8.59
N LEU A 243 11.71 8.68 -7.92
CA LEU A 243 13.02 8.88 -7.26
C LEU A 243 13.28 7.79 -6.22
N ARG A 244 12.28 7.47 -5.39
CA ARG A 244 12.38 6.41 -4.39
C ARG A 244 12.50 5.02 -5.04
N ARG A 245 11.79 4.79 -6.17
CA ARG A 245 11.93 3.55 -6.93
C ARG A 245 13.33 3.41 -7.50
N THR A 246 13.85 4.48 -8.09
CA THR A 246 15.22 4.53 -8.62
C THR A 246 16.24 4.27 -7.53
N PHE A 247 16.10 4.89 -6.36
CA PHE A 247 16.96 4.61 -5.20
C PHE A 247 16.96 3.12 -4.84
N GLY A 248 15.79 2.50 -4.72
CA GLY A 248 15.68 1.08 -4.36
C GLY A 248 16.27 0.16 -5.44
N LEU A 249 16.01 0.43 -6.72
CA LEU A 249 16.57 -0.34 -7.83
C LEU A 249 18.10 -0.22 -7.87
N ASN A 250 18.66 0.99 -7.75
CA ASN A 250 20.08 1.20 -7.80
C ASN A 250 20.81 0.53 -6.63
N LEU A 251 20.21 0.47 -5.45
CA LEU A 251 20.76 -0.32 -4.33
C LEU A 251 20.79 -1.82 -4.63
N ILE A 252 19.73 -2.37 -5.23
CA ILE A 252 19.70 -3.78 -5.61
C ILE A 252 20.76 -4.06 -6.70
N LYS A 253 20.85 -3.21 -7.72
CA LYS A 253 21.86 -3.31 -8.79
C LYS A 253 23.30 -3.21 -8.26
N SER A 254 23.51 -2.47 -7.16
CA SER A 254 24.81 -2.41 -6.49
C SER A 254 25.12 -3.64 -5.60
N GLY A 255 24.29 -4.68 -5.67
CA GLY A 255 24.49 -5.94 -4.91
C GLY A 255 23.88 -5.93 -3.51
N MET A 256 23.15 -4.88 -3.10
CA MET A 256 22.52 -4.87 -1.78
C MET A 256 21.37 -5.89 -1.72
N PRO A 257 21.35 -6.79 -0.71
CA PRO A 257 20.27 -7.78 -0.57
C PRO A 257 18.89 -7.12 -0.52
N ILE A 258 17.91 -7.68 -1.24
CA ILE A 258 16.56 -7.14 -1.36
C ILE A 258 15.86 -6.96 0.00
N TYR A 259 16.18 -7.82 0.98
CA TYR A 259 15.73 -7.68 2.35
C TYR A 259 16.21 -6.37 2.99
N THR A 260 17.51 -6.04 2.82
CA THR A 260 18.10 -4.80 3.34
C THR A 260 17.49 -3.58 2.67
N VAL A 261 17.29 -3.63 1.34
CA VAL A 261 16.59 -2.56 0.60
C VAL A 261 15.16 -2.40 1.09
N SER A 262 14.44 -3.50 1.34
CA SER A 262 13.08 -3.47 1.90
C SER A 262 13.04 -2.75 3.25
N LYS A 263 14.00 -3.00 4.13
CA LYS A 263 14.13 -2.31 5.43
C LYS A 263 14.46 -0.83 5.26
N LEU A 264 15.41 -0.47 4.39
CA LEU A 264 15.74 0.93 4.09
C LEU A 264 14.55 1.70 3.55
N LEU A 265 13.78 1.08 2.66
CA LEU A 265 12.54 1.64 2.15
C LEU A 265 11.39 1.64 3.17
N GLY A 266 11.48 0.87 4.26
CA GLY A 266 10.43 0.74 5.28
C GLY A 266 9.16 0.14 4.69
N HIS A 267 9.28 -0.97 3.99
CA HIS A 267 8.16 -1.80 3.59
C HIS A 267 7.80 -2.73 4.73
N SER A 268 6.52 -2.88 5.01
CA SER A 268 6.02 -3.80 6.04
C SER A 268 6.17 -5.28 5.65
N SER A 269 6.31 -5.56 4.35
CA SER A 269 6.53 -6.88 3.79
C SER A 269 7.58 -6.81 2.68
N ILE A 270 8.49 -7.79 2.66
CA ILE A 270 9.48 -7.95 1.59
C ILE A 270 8.82 -8.17 0.23
N SER A 271 7.66 -8.84 0.20
CA SER A 271 6.89 -9.05 -1.02
C SER A 271 6.49 -7.75 -1.74
N THR A 272 6.43 -6.63 -1.00
CA THR A 272 6.23 -5.31 -1.63
C THR A 272 7.44 -4.90 -2.44
N THR A 273 8.64 -5.19 -1.96
CA THR A 273 9.90 -4.90 -2.67
C THR A 273 10.05 -5.82 -3.87
N GLU A 274 9.86 -7.11 -3.69
CA GLU A 274 9.88 -8.10 -4.77
C GLU A 274 8.92 -7.72 -5.89
N TRP A 275 7.67 -7.43 -5.57
CA TRP A 275 6.66 -7.05 -6.54
C TRP A 275 7.01 -5.81 -7.37
N ASN A 276 7.65 -4.82 -6.74
CA ASN A 276 7.98 -3.56 -7.41
C ASN A 276 9.30 -3.63 -8.20
N TYR A 277 10.22 -4.50 -7.83
CA TYR A 277 11.57 -4.52 -8.41
C TYR A 277 11.88 -5.77 -9.23
N ALA A 278 11.31 -6.94 -8.90
CA ALA A 278 11.59 -8.16 -9.64
C ALA A 278 11.40 -8.03 -11.16
N PRO A 279 10.32 -7.39 -11.68
CA PRO A 279 10.18 -7.20 -13.12
C PRO A 279 11.26 -6.34 -13.77
N LEU A 280 11.88 -5.43 -12.99
CA LEU A 280 12.94 -4.54 -13.48
C LEU A 280 14.32 -5.22 -13.48
N LEU A 281 14.50 -6.26 -12.68
CA LEU A 281 15.76 -6.97 -12.56
C LEU A 281 15.95 -8.02 -13.64
N VAL A 282 14.86 -8.53 -14.22
CA VAL A 282 14.93 -9.56 -15.28
C VAL A 282 15.71 -9.06 -16.48
N THR A 283 15.60 -7.77 -16.81
CA THR A 283 16.33 -7.16 -17.93
C THR A 283 17.84 -6.96 -17.66
N ASP A 284 18.25 -7.07 -16.41
CA ASP A 284 19.65 -6.90 -15.98
C ASP A 284 20.33 -8.24 -15.67
N ILE A 285 19.63 -9.37 -15.84
CA ILE A 285 20.23 -10.69 -15.72
C ILE A 285 21.12 -10.89 -16.94
N GLY A 286 22.44 -11.02 -16.69
CA GLY A 286 23.40 -11.35 -17.72
C GLY A 286 23.14 -12.73 -18.34
N ASP A 287 23.89 -13.06 -19.37
CA ASP A 287 23.82 -14.37 -19.99
C ASP A 287 24.18 -15.47 -18.97
N PHE A 288 23.45 -16.58 -19.01
CA PHE A 288 23.67 -17.73 -18.14
C PHE A 288 23.52 -19.03 -18.92
N SER A 289 24.37 -20.00 -18.60
CA SER A 289 24.30 -21.35 -19.17
C SER A 289 23.80 -22.34 -18.14
N LEU A 290 23.01 -23.30 -18.61
CA LEU A 290 22.58 -24.42 -17.78
C LEU A 290 23.53 -25.61 -18.02
N PRO A 291 24.00 -26.31 -16.97
CA PRO A 291 24.76 -27.54 -17.16
C PRO A 291 23.86 -28.58 -17.85
N VAL A 292 24.26 -29.02 -19.03
CA VAL A 292 23.65 -30.17 -19.72
C VAL A 292 24.32 -31.42 -19.15
N ASN A 293 23.58 -32.21 -18.37
CA ASN A 293 24.05 -33.55 -18.00
C ASN A 293 24.02 -34.42 -19.27
N SER A 294 25.11 -34.44 -20.02
CA SER A 294 25.37 -35.53 -20.97
C SER A 294 25.66 -36.79 -20.17
N LYS A 295 24.66 -37.66 -20.03
CA LYS A 295 24.89 -39.06 -19.70
C LYS A 295 25.44 -39.77 -20.90
#